data_e381febcb1aaaf87de363c2c673e224d
#
_entry.id   e381febcb1aaaf87de363c2c673e224d
#
_cell.length_a   1.000
_cell.length_b   1.000
_cell.length_c   1.000
_cell.angle_alpha   90.00
_cell.angle_beta   90.00
_cell.angle_gamma   90.00
#
_symmetry.space_group_name_H-M   'P 1'
#
loop_
_entity.id
_entity.type
_entity.pdbx_description
1 polymer ?
#
loop_
_entity_poly.entity_id
_entity_poly.type
_entity_poly.pdbx_seq_one_letter_code
_entity_poly.pdbx_strand_id
1 'polypeptide(L)'
;MKIKWLGHASFLLESKSGTKIITDPFEAGSYDGAVGYAPISESADIVTVSHDHADHNAVDSVGGTPEVVRGSEDRQIDGIPIRGVSTFHDESKGQDRGRNTIYLMEIDGIRVGHLGDLGHRLSDDEAAALGKIDVLLTPVGGYYTIGPDEAKEVAESLGAKVIIPMHFKTEALGFPIQPVDDFLRLMERVERVEGTSVEISADDLPAEPKVVVLEYE
;
A
#
# COMPACT_ATOMS: atom_id res chain seq x y z
N MET A 1 -5.36 10.38 -11.56
CA MET A 1 -4.85 10.18 -10.18
C MET A 1 -3.33 10.18 -10.21
N LYS A 2 -2.68 10.83 -9.24
CA LYS A 2 -1.23 10.76 -9.03
C LYS A 2 -0.94 9.90 -7.79
N ILE A 3 0.06 9.04 -7.86
CA ILE A 3 0.55 8.21 -6.75
C ILE A 3 1.99 8.58 -6.49
N LYS A 4 2.34 8.94 -5.25
CA LYS A 4 3.71 9.21 -4.80
C LYS A 4 4.06 8.26 -3.66
N TRP A 5 5.21 7.61 -3.74
CA TRP A 5 5.71 6.76 -2.66
C TRP A 5 6.50 7.61 -1.66
N LEU A 6 6.05 7.63 -0.41
CA LEU A 6 6.70 8.37 0.67
C LEU A 6 7.75 7.52 1.42
N GLY A 7 7.76 6.22 1.14
CA GLY A 7 8.61 5.22 1.79
C GLY A 7 7.78 4.17 2.52
N HIS A 8 8.41 3.04 2.82
CA HIS A 8 7.81 1.90 3.53
C HIS A 8 6.47 1.46 2.89
N ALA A 9 5.36 1.53 3.61
CA ALA A 9 4.00 1.28 3.12
C ALA A 9 3.19 2.57 2.90
N SER A 10 3.84 3.73 2.97
CA SER A 10 3.16 5.02 2.89
C SER A 10 3.15 5.60 1.48
N PHE A 11 1.96 5.98 1.02
CA PHE A 11 1.76 6.63 -0.27
C PHE A 11 0.89 7.87 -0.13
N LEU A 12 1.17 8.88 -0.95
CA LEU A 12 0.25 9.97 -1.21
C LEU A 12 -0.48 9.69 -2.53
N LEU A 13 -1.80 9.58 -2.44
CA LEU A 13 -2.72 9.45 -3.57
C LEU A 13 -3.43 10.79 -3.77
N GLU A 14 -3.28 11.41 -4.93
CA GLU A 14 -3.91 12.68 -5.25
C GLU A 14 -4.90 12.50 -6.41
N SER A 15 -6.18 12.80 -6.14
CA SER A 15 -7.24 12.76 -7.14
C SER A 15 -7.14 13.95 -8.11
N LYS A 16 -7.83 13.87 -9.26
CA LYS A 16 -7.96 15.00 -10.20
C LYS A 16 -8.68 16.21 -9.58
N SER A 17 -9.51 15.99 -8.55
CA SER A 17 -10.16 17.07 -7.79
C SER A 17 -9.25 17.76 -6.79
N GLY A 18 -8.05 17.21 -6.54
CA GLY A 18 -7.09 17.72 -5.57
C GLY A 18 -7.22 17.09 -4.18
N THR A 19 -8.16 16.17 -3.95
CA THR A 19 -8.25 15.43 -2.67
C THR A 19 -7.02 14.55 -2.49
N LYS A 20 -6.38 14.65 -1.33
CA LYS A 20 -5.15 13.97 -0.96
C LYS A 20 -5.40 12.91 0.11
N ILE A 21 -4.95 11.70 -0.15
CA ILE A 21 -5.02 10.57 0.78
C ILE A 21 -3.59 10.13 1.08
N ILE A 22 -3.24 10.00 2.36
CA ILE A 22 -2.01 9.34 2.79
C ILE A 22 -2.38 7.98 3.39
N THR A 23 -1.74 6.93 2.89
CA THR A 23 -1.87 5.58 3.45
C THR A 23 -0.73 5.31 4.43
N ASP A 24 -1.04 4.65 5.55
CA ASP A 24 -0.10 4.13 6.54
C ASP A 24 1.12 5.03 6.80
N PRO A 25 0.94 6.24 7.35
CA PRO A 25 2.06 7.12 7.65
C PRO A 25 2.96 6.51 8.72
N PHE A 26 4.28 6.56 8.50
CA PHE A 26 5.28 6.02 9.41
C PHE A 26 5.88 7.08 10.33
N GLU A 27 6.32 6.67 11.51
CA GLU A 27 7.14 7.47 12.41
C GLU A 27 8.62 7.34 12.00
N ALA A 28 9.19 8.43 11.47
CA ALA A 28 10.59 8.47 11.10
C ALA A 28 11.50 8.25 12.33
N GLY A 29 12.45 7.34 12.22
CA GLY A 29 13.34 6.97 13.32
C GLY A 29 12.77 5.93 14.29
N SER A 30 11.55 5.44 14.10
CA SER A 30 10.99 4.36 14.92
C SER A 30 11.81 3.07 14.82
N TYR A 31 11.58 2.16 15.77
CA TYR A 31 12.31 0.90 15.92
C TYR A 31 13.84 1.10 15.99
N ASP A 32 14.26 2.00 16.90
CA ASP A 32 15.68 2.35 17.12
C ASP A 32 16.39 2.86 15.85
N GLY A 33 15.66 3.59 15.00
CA GLY A 33 16.16 4.15 13.74
C GLY A 33 16.05 3.20 12.54
N ALA A 34 15.43 2.04 12.69
CA ALA A 34 15.25 1.11 11.56
C ALA A 34 14.34 1.67 10.46
N VAL A 35 13.38 2.54 10.79
CA VAL A 35 12.59 3.31 9.82
C VAL A 35 13.32 4.63 9.55
N GLY A 36 14.30 4.59 8.66
CA GLY A 36 15.23 5.70 8.39
C GLY A 36 14.82 6.60 7.22
N TYR A 37 13.57 6.52 6.75
CA TYR A 37 13.03 7.45 5.75
C TYR A 37 12.93 8.87 6.33
N ALA A 38 12.94 9.88 5.45
CA ALA A 38 12.70 11.25 5.86
C ALA A 38 11.29 11.41 6.51
N PRO A 39 11.10 12.33 7.47
CA PRO A 39 9.78 12.59 8.01
C PRO A 39 8.80 13.00 6.91
N ILE A 40 7.57 12.50 6.97
CA ILE A 40 6.51 12.89 6.05
C ILE A 40 6.24 14.38 6.20
N SER A 41 6.42 15.15 5.12
CA SER A 41 6.19 16.60 5.08
C SER A 41 4.89 17.00 4.39
N GLU A 42 4.19 16.01 3.84
CA GLU A 42 2.98 16.18 3.08
C GLU A 42 1.77 16.46 3.99
N SER A 43 0.77 17.15 3.42
CA SER A 43 -0.55 17.28 4.04
C SER A 43 -1.57 16.41 3.32
N ALA A 44 -2.58 15.96 4.03
CA ALA A 44 -3.67 15.18 3.47
C ALA A 44 -5.03 15.63 3.99
N ASP A 45 -6.07 15.27 3.23
CA ASP A 45 -7.47 15.41 3.61
C ASP A 45 -7.94 14.13 4.32
N ILE A 46 -7.35 13.00 3.94
CA ILE A 46 -7.69 11.67 4.43
C ILE A 46 -6.40 10.91 4.78
N VAL A 47 -6.43 10.18 5.89
CA VAL A 47 -5.38 9.21 6.25
C VAL A 47 -6.03 7.85 6.47
N THR A 48 -5.53 6.80 5.83
CA THR A 48 -5.92 5.41 6.13
C THR A 48 -4.84 4.75 6.96
N VAL A 49 -5.23 3.96 7.96
CA VAL A 49 -4.33 3.22 8.85
C VAL A 49 -4.73 1.75 8.86
N SER A 50 -3.88 0.90 8.30
CA SER A 50 -4.14 -0.54 8.20
C SER A 50 -4.11 -1.25 9.54
N HIS A 51 -3.20 -0.85 10.43
CA HIS A 51 -3.02 -1.40 11.77
C HIS A 51 -2.20 -0.48 12.68
N ASP A 52 -2.09 -0.83 13.96
CA ASP A 52 -1.54 0.05 15.00
C ASP A 52 -0.07 -0.27 15.32
N HIS A 53 0.82 -0.13 14.32
CA HIS A 53 2.28 -0.15 14.50
C HIS A 53 2.88 1.21 14.16
N ALA A 54 4.01 1.57 14.77
CA ALA A 54 4.63 2.90 14.63
C ALA A 54 5.07 3.22 13.18
N ASP A 55 5.32 2.22 12.39
CA ASP A 55 5.67 2.34 10.99
C ASP A 55 4.44 2.42 10.04
N HIS A 56 3.21 2.45 10.59
CA HIS A 56 1.96 2.55 9.83
C HIS A 56 0.93 3.54 10.41
N ASN A 57 1.15 4.07 11.62
CA ASN A 57 0.13 4.79 12.38
C ASN A 57 0.56 6.18 12.86
N ALA A 58 1.58 6.78 12.25
CA ALA A 58 2.07 8.10 12.64
C ALA A 58 1.20 9.23 12.07
N VAL A 59 -0.10 9.22 12.35
CA VAL A 59 -1.07 10.21 11.83
C VAL A 59 -0.68 11.64 12.20
N ASP A 60 -0.12 11.86 13.38
CA ASP A 60 0.30 13.17 13.85
C ASP A 60 1.48 13.74 13.04
N SER A 61 2.17 12.93 12.23
CA SER A 61 3.21 13.41 11.32
C SER A 61 2.66 14.01 10.03
N VAL A 62 1.39 13.78 9.72
CA VAL A 62 0.75 14.25 8.49
C VAL A 62 0.24 15.68 8.69
N GLY A 63 0.61 16.57 7.77
CA GLY A 63 0.12 17.95 7.79
C GLY A 63 -1.37 18.06 7.49
N GLY A 64 -1.97 19.20 7.89
CA GLY A 64 -3.41 19.45 7.71
C GLY A 64 -4.25 18.96 8.88
N THR A 65 -5.49 18.63 8.61
CA THR A 65 -6.46 18.07 9.59
C THR A 65 -7.21 16.90 8.92
N PRO A 66 -6.51 15.81 8.61
CA PRO A 66 -7.09 14.72 7.84
C PRO A 66 -8.22 14.00 8.61
N GLU A 67 -9.23 13.55 7.88
CA GLU A 67 -10.14 12.53 8.40
C GLU A 67 -9.43 11.17 8.43
N VAL A 68 -9.36 10.56 9.62
CA VAL A 68 -8.63 9.30 9.82
C VAL A 68 -9.57 8.12 9.68
N VAL A 69 -9.26 7.20 8.77
CA VAL A 69 -10.02 5.97 8.52
C VAL A 69 -9.27 4.78 9.12
N ARG A 70 -9.93 4.07 10.03
CA ARG A 70 -9.41 2.87 10.70
C ARG A 70 -10.43 1.75 10.66
N GLY A 71 -9.96 0.51 10.51
CA GLY A 71 -10.81 -0.68 10.55
C GLY A 71 -11.66 -0.88 9.29
N SER A 72 -12.68 -1.74 9.39
CA SER A 72 -13.40 -2.31 8.25
C SER A 72 -14.74 -1.63 7.93
N GLU A 73 -14.90 -0.38 8.32
CA GLU A 73 -16.11 0.39 7.99
C GLU A 73 -16.03 0.99 6.58
N ASP A 74 -17.16 0.93 5.86
CA ASP A 74 -17.29 1.63 4.59
C ASP A 74 -17.51 3.14 4.85
N ARG A 75 -16.72 3.98 4.22
CA ARG A 75 -16.76 5.44 4.33
C ARG A 75 -16.87 6.08 2.95
N GLN A 76 -17.41 7.27 2.90
CA GLN A 76 -17.31 8.14 1.73
C GLN A 76 -16.88 9.53 2.19
N ILE A 77 -15.69 9.94 1.78
CA ILE A 77 -15.06 11.19 2.21
C ILE A 77 -14.66 11.96 0.94
N ASP A 78 -15.07 13.21 0.84
CA ASP A 78 -14.82 14.08 -0.32
C ASP A 78 -15.17 13.44 -1.68
N GLY A 79 -16.25 12.63 -1.68
CA GLY A 79 -16.70 11.92 -2.87
C GLY A 79 -15.94 10.63 -3.19
N ILE A 80 -14.92 10.28 -2.41
CA ILE A 80 -14.12 9.07 -2.57
C ILE A 80 -14.68 7.96 -1.68
N PRO A 81 -15.20 6.84 -2.26
CA PRO A 81 -15.54 5.65 -1.50
C PRO A 81 -14.27 4.97 -0.97
N ILE A 82 -14.27 4.66 0.32
CA ILE A 82 -13.21 3.93 1.01
C ILE A 82 -13.84 2.77 1.76
N ARG A 83 -13.37 1.56 1.47
CA ARG A 83 -13.82 0.34 2.13
C ARG A 83 -12.65 -0.35 2.81
N GLY A 84 -12.78 -0.63 4.12
CA GLY A 84 -11.84 -1.46 4.85
C GLY A 84 -12.26 -2.93 4.83
N VAL A 85 -11.32 -3.83 4.61
CA VAL A 85 -11.52 -5.28 4.71
C VAL A 85 -10.53 -5.84 5.73
N SER A 86 -11.07 -6.43 6.81
CA SER A 86 -10.24 -6.98 7.88
C SER A 86 -9.51 -8.23 7.43
N THR A 87 -8.20 -8.27 7.64
CA THR A 87 -7.31 -9.39 7.38
C THR A 87 -6.34 -9.57 8.57
N PHE A 88 -5.25 -10.33 8.38
CA PHE A 88 -4.28 -10.58 9.43
C PHE A 88 -2.87 -10.24 8.96
N HIS A 89 -2.05 -9.82 9.92
CA HIS A 89 -0.63 -9.52 9.73
C HIS A 89 0.27 -10.77 9.89
N ASP A 90 -0.32 -11.96 9.91
CA ASP A 90 0.36 -13.24 10.03
C ASP A 90 -0.51 -14.40 9.51
N GLU A 91 0.08 -15.58 9.35
CA GLU A 91 -0.62 -16.81 8.93
C GLU A 91 -1.43 -17.45 10.07
N SER A 92 -1.18 -17.07 11.32
CA SER A 92 -1.82 -17.59 12.54
C SER A 92 -3.10 -16.84 12.92
N LYS A 93 -3.73 -16.13 11.98
CA LYS A 93 -4.96 -15.35 12.17
C LYS A 93 -4.81 -14.26 13.25
N GLY A 94 -3.71 -13.54 13.19
CA GLY A 94 -3.42 -12.42 14.06
C GLY A 94 -2.91 -12.79 15.44
N GLN A 95 -2.51 -14.04 15.68
CA GLN A 95 -1.99 -14.46 16.99
C GLN A 95 -0.57 -13.94 17.25
N ASP A 96 0.22 -13.74 16.19
CA ASP A 96 1.61 -13.31 16.31
C ASP A 96 1.80 -11.81 16.14
N ARG A 97 1.12 -11.18 15.16
CA ARG A 97 1.30 -9.76 14.79
C ARG A 97 0.03 -8.95 14.76
N GLY A 98 -1.13 -9.60 15.01
CA GLY A 98 -2.40 -8.91 15.09
C GLY A 98 -3.17 -8.84 13.77
N ARG A 99 -4.10 -7.89 13.74
CA ARG A 99 -4.98 -7.65 12.60
C ARG A 99 -4.34 -6.67 11.63
N ASN A 100 -4.75 -6.79 10.37
CA ASN A 100 -4.46 -5.86 9.30
C ASN A 100 -5.77 -5.47 8.61
N THR A 101 -5.84 -4.30 8.01
CA THR A 101 -6.97 -3.85 7.20
C THR A 101 -6.47 -3.54 5.79
N ILE A 102 -7.06 -4.20 4.79
CA ILE A 102 -6.88 -3.82 3.39
C ILE A 102 -7.84 -2.69 3.08
N TYR A 103 -7.36 -1.60 2.49
CA TYR A 103 -8.20 -0.51 2.03
C TYR A 103 -8.40 -0.54 0.53
N LEU A 104 -9.68 -0.49 0.12
CA LEU A 104 -10.10 -0.31 -1.26
C LEU A 104 -10.61 1.12 -1.40
N MET A 105 -10.05 1.86 -2.35
CA MET A 105 -10.39 3.25 -2.62
C MET A 105 -10.77 3.41 -4.09
N GLU A 106 -11.84 4.13 -4.39
CA GLU A 106 -12.24 4.41 -5.76
C GLU A 106 -11.92 5.88 -6.09
N ILE A 107 -10.81 6.10 -6.82
CA ILE A 107 -10.26 7.43 -7.12
C ILE A 107 -10.22 7.63 -8.62
N ASP A 108 -10.92 8.64 -9.14
CA ASP A 108 -10.96 9.00 -10.58
C ASP A 108 -11.38 7.83 -11.49
N GLY A 109 -12.27 6.93 -11.00
CA GLY A 109 -12.71 5.73 -11.72
C GLY A 109 -11.69 4.58 -11.72
N ILE A 110 -10.66 4.67 -10.89
CA ILE A 110 -9.64 3.64 -10.68
C ILE A 110 -9.84 3.02 -9.30
N ARG A 111 -9.90 1.70 -9.24
CA ARG A 111 -9.97 0.96 -7.99
C ARG A 111 -8.58 0.65 -7.46
N VAL A 112 -8.18 1.32 -6.39
CA VAL A 112 -6.90 1.17 -5.72
C VAL A 112 -7.06 0.27 -4.51
N GLY A 113 -6.19 -0.73 -4.37
CA GLY A 113 -6.07 -1.56 -3.18
C GLY A 113 -4.74 -1.31 -2.47
N HIS A 114 -4.80 -0.95 -1.19
CA HIS A 114 -3.63 -0.89 -0.32
C HIS A 114 -3.70 -2.07 0.65
N LEU A 115 -2.75 -3.00 0.56
CA LEU A 115 -2.80 -4.25 1.31
C LEU A 115 -2.31 -4.13 2.76
N GLY A 116 -1.77 -2.95 3.16
CA GLY A 116 -1.12 -2.81 4.46
C GLY A 116 -0.06 -3.88 4.66
N ASP A 117 0.01 -4.44 5.85
CA ASP A 117 0.92 -5.54 6.18
C ASP A 117 0.21 -6.89 6.11
N LEU A 118 -0.39 -7.18 4.95
CA LEU A 118 -0.98 -8.50 4.72
C LEU A 118 0.07 -9.60 4.97
N GLY A 119 -0.22 -10.50 5.92
CA GLY A 119 0.71 -11.53 6.38
C GLY A 119 0.37 -12.96 5.96
N HIS A 120 -0.60 -13.13 5.05
CA HIS A 120 -1.03 -14.45 4.57
C HIS A 120 -1.53 -14.41 3.13
N ARG A 121 -1.56 -15.57 2.46
CA ARG A 121 -2.24 -15.71 1.17
C ARG A 121 -3.74 -15.48 1.33
N LEU A 122 -4.34 -14.79 0.35
CA LEU A 122 -5.80 -14.63 0.33
C LEU A 122 -6.46 -15.96 -0.09
N SER A 123 -7.47 -16.36 0.66
CA SER A 123 -8.40 -17.40 0.20
C SER A 123 -9.25 -16.91 -0.96
N ASP A 124 -9.87 -17.84 -1.71
CA ASP A 124 -10.81 -17.51 -2.79
C ASP A 124 -11.96 -16.61 -2.32
N ASP A 125 -12.46 -16.84 -1.11
CA ASP A 125 -13.53 -16.05 -0.50
C ASP A 125 -13.07 -14.63 -0.16
N GLU A 126 -11.86 -14.45 0.37
CA GLU A 126 -11.26 -13.14 0.65
C GLU A 126 -10.98 -12.39 -0.65
N ALA A 127 -10.40 -13.04 -1.64
CA ALA A 127 -10.15 -12.44 -2.96
C ALA A 127 -11.47 -12.04 -3.64
N ALA A 128 -12.51 -12.88 -3.58
CA ALA A 128 -13.84 -12.57 -4.10
C ALA A 128 -14.49 -11.38 -3.37
N ALA A 129 -14.31 -11.28 -2.04
CA ALA A 129 -14.83 -10.17 -1.24
C ALA A 129 -14.13 -8.84 -1.57
N LEU A 130 -12.82 -8.87 -1.84
CA LEU A 130 -12.06 -7.72 -2.31
C LEU A 130 -12.45 -7.33 -3.74
N GLY A 131 -12.68 -8.34 -4.60
CA GLY A 131 -12.97 -8.15 -6.01
C GLY A 131 -11.78 -7.66 -6.81
N LYS A 132 -12.00 -7.27 -8.08
CA LYS A 132 -10.93 -6.81 -8.97
C LYS A 132 -10.37 -5.45 -8.53
N ILE A 133 -9.05 -5.31 -8.64
CA ILE A 133 -8.31 -4.10 -8.32
C ILE A 133 -7.54 -3.65 -9.57
N ASP A 134 -7.61 -2.36 -9.88
CA ASP A 134 -6.87 -1.81 -11.02
C ASP A 134 -5.42 -1.50 -10.65
N VAL A 135 -5.21 -0.86 -9.48
CA VAL A 135 -3.89 -0.50 -8.95
C VAL A 135 -3.72 -1.13 -7.57
N LEU A 136 -2.72 -1.98 -7.41
CA LEU A 136 -2.43 -2.70 -6.19
C LEU A 136 -1.14 -2.20 -5.54
N LEU A 137 -1.23 -1.69 -4.32
CA LEU A 137 -0.10 -1.35 -3.46
C LEU A 137 0.10 -2.54 -2.52
N THR A 138 1.19 -3.31 -2.72
CA THR A 138 1.37 -4.61 -2.06
C THR A 138 2.73 -4.77 -1.40
N PRO A 139 2.79 -5.28 -0.16
CA PRO A 139 4.06 -5.64 0.45
C PRO A 139 4.68 -6.83 -0.30
N VAL A 140 6.02 -6.79 -0.45
CA VAL A 140 6.76 -7.85 -1.16
C VAL A 140 8.03 -8.29 -0.41
N GLY A 141 8.32 -7.70 0.76
CA GLY A 141 9.57 -7.92 1.47
C GLY A 141 9.61 -9.21 2.30
N GLY A 142 8.50 -9.86 2.53
CA GLY A 142 8.44 -11.05 3.38
C GLY A 142 8.82 -10.78 4.84
N TYR A 143 9.12 -11.83 5.61
CA TYR A 143 9.48 -11.87 7.03
C TYR A 143 8.35 -11.41 7.96
N TYR A 144 7.84 -10.19 7.79
CA TYR A 144 6.70 -9.66 8.55
C TYR A 144 5.40 -9.77 7.77
N THR A 145 5.47 -9.69 6.44
CA THR A 145 4.35 -9.68 5.51
C THR A 145 4.45 -10.84 4.53
N ILE A 146 3.54 -10.89 3.56
CA ILE A 146 3.69 -11.79 2.41
C ILE A 146 5.02 -11.52 1.69
N GLY A 147 5.64 -12.59 1.20
CA GLY A 147 6.86 -12.53 0.42
C GLY A 147 6.59 -12.38 -1.08
N PRO A 148 7.67 -12.41 -1.91
CA PRO A 148 7.56 -12.22 -3.36
C PRO A 148 6.59 -13.17 -4.06
N ASP A 149 6.65 -14.46 -3.75
CA ASP A 149 5.79 -15.47 -4.39
C ASP A 149 4.31 -15.27 -4.03
N GLU A 150 4.02 -15.06 -2.72
CA GLU A 150 2.68 -14.79 -2.24
C GLU A 150 2.12 -13.49 -2.82
N ALA A 151 2.94 -12.43 -2.91
CA ALA A 151 2.53 -11.14 -3.46
C ALA A 151 2.13 -11.27 -4.94
N LYS A 152 2.85 -12.09 -5.71
CA LYS A 152 2.48 -12.41 -7.09
C LYS A 152 1.12 -13.13 -7.16
N GLU A 153 0.93 -14.20 -6.36
CA GLU A 153 -0.33 -14.95 -6.32
C GLU A 153 -1.51 -14.05 -5.91
N VAL A 154 -1.33 -13.17 -4.92
CA VAL A 154 -2.33 -12.19 -4.49
C VAL A 154 -2.66 -11.21 -5.61
N ALA A 155 -1.65 -10.65 -6.30
CA ALA A 155 -1.88 -9.74 -7.41
C ALA A 155 -2.64 -10.39 -8.58
N GLU A 156 -2.34 -11.65 -8.88
CA GLU A 156 -3.04 -12.45 -9.89
C GLU A 156 -4.50 -12.72 -9.48
N SER A 157 -4.74 -13.13 -8.24
CA SER A 157 -6.09 -13.43 -7.73
C SER A 157 -7.01 -12.21 -7.74
N LEU A 158 -6.46 -11.02 -7.51
CA LEU A 158 -7.17 -9.73 -7.52
C LEU A 158 -7.27 -9.12 -8.93
N GLY A 159 -6.62 -9.72 -9.93
CA GLY A 159 -6.63 -9.25 -11.32
C GLY A 159 -6.01 -7.86 -11.47
N ALA A 160 -4.98 -7.56 -10.67
CA ALA A 160 -4.31 -6.26 -10.66
C ALA A 160 -3.69 -5.94 -12.03
N LYS A 161 -3.92 -4.71 -12.52
CA LYS A 161 -3.37 -4.23 -13.80
C LYS A 161 -2.06 -3.48 -13.60
N VAL A 162 -1.98 -2.66 -12.57
CA VAL A 162 -0.76 -1.98 -12.14
C VAL A 162 -0.44 -2.44 -10.72
N ILE A 163 0.78 -2.91 -10.50
CA ILE A 163 1.25 -3.40 -9.21
C ILE A 163 2.40 -2.52 -8.76
N ILE A 164 2.25 -1.86 -7.62
CA ILE A 164 3.29 -1.03 -7.02
C ILE A 164 3.77 -1.73 -5.75
N PRO A 165 4.99 -2.29 -5.76
CA PRO A 165 5.54 -2.95 -4.59
C PRO A 165 5.88 -1.95 -3.48
N MET A 166 5.70 -2.38 -2.24
CA MET A 166 6.03 -1.63 -1.03
C MET A 166 6.58 -2.57 0.04
N HIS A 167 6.95 -2.04 1.20
CA HIS A 167 7.41 -2.81 2.37
C HIS A 167 8.50 -3.82 2.01
N PHE A 168 9.53 -3.36 1.30
CA PHE A 168 10.72 -4.14 0.92
C PHE A 168 11.99 -3.44 1.39
N LYS A 169 13.10 -4.16 1.40
CA LYS A 169 14.40 -3.63 1.82
C LYS A 169 14.86 -2.50 0.91
N THR A 170 15.11 -1.33 1.53
CA THR A 170 15.77 -0.17 0.93
C THR A 170 16.98 0.21 1.77
N GLU A 171 17.77 1.19 1.31
CA GLU A 171 18.88 1.72 2.10
C GLU A 171 18.40 2.44 3.38
N ALA A 172 17.19 3.04 3.34
CA ALA A 172 16.60 3.73 4.46
C ALA A 172 15.89 2.80 5.46
N LEU A 173 15.74 1.49 5.17
CA LEU A 173 15.00 0.57 6.03
C LEU A 173 15.90 -0.48 6.66
N GLY A 174 16.00 -0.46 8.00
CA GLY A 174 16.84 -1.38 8.79
C GLY A 174 16.28 -2.79 8.95
N PHE A 175 15.03 -3.06 8.56
CA PHE A 175 14.37 -4.36 8.75
C PHE A 175 15.04 -5.49 7.97
N PRO A 176 15.00 -6.75 8.48
CA PRO A 176 15.59 -7.92 7.85
C PRO A 176 14.67 -8.54 6.78
N ILE A 177 14.16 -7.71 5.89
CA ILE A 177 13.23 -8.08 4.81
C ILE A 177 13.93 -8.12 3.46
N GLN A 178 13.31 -8.76 2.47
CA GLN A 178 13.87 -8.98 1.13
C GLN A 178 13.85 -7.69 0.28
N PRO A 179 14.80 -7.54 -0.65
CA PRO A 179 14.78 -6.44 -1.62
C PRO A 179 13.69 -6.67 -2.68
N VAL A 180 13.29 -5.58 -3.33
CA VAL A 180 12.26 -5.63 -4.39
C VAL A 180 12.65 -6.54 -5.56
N ASP A 181 13.94 -6.68 -5.83
CA ASP A 181 14.44 -7.48 -6.95
C ASP A 181 14.01 -8.96 -6.90
N ASP A 182 13.77 -9.50 -5.70
CA ASP A 182 13.29 -10.88 -5.55
C ASP A 182 11.86 -11.01 -6.11
N PHE A 183 11.00 -10.02 -5.89
CA PHE A 183 9.67 -9.95 -6.49
C PHE A 183 9.73 -9.69 -8.00
N LEU A 184 10.58 -8.76 -8.44
CA LEU A 184 10.67 -8.37 -9.85
C LEU A 184 11.10 -9.53 -10.78
N ARG A 185 11.91 -10.47 -10.28
CA ARG A 185 12.32 -11.67 -11.05
C ARG A 185 11.15 -12.59 -11.39
N LEU A 186 10.04 -12.50 -10.65
CA LEU A 186 8.84 -13.31 -10.86
C LEU A 186 7.86 -12.68 -11.86
N MET A 187 8.10 -11.41 -12.25
CA MET A 187 7.17 -10.60 -13.03
C MET A 187 7.67 -10.39 -14.46
N GLU A 188 6.76 -10.50 -15.44
CA GLU A 188 7.13 -10.39 -16.87
C GLU A 188 7.32 -8.95 -17.33
N ARG A 189 6.56 -8.02 -16.77
CA ARG A 189 6.55 -6.60 -17.16
C ARG A 189 6.88 -5.72 -15.97
N VAL A 190 8.07 -5.13 -16.00
CA VAL A 190 8.58 -4.26 -14.94
C VAL A 190 8.99 -2.92 -15.54
N GLU A 191 8.50 -1.85 -14.95
CA GLU A 191 8.92 -0.48 -15.23
C GLU A 191 9.49 0.13 -13.95
N ARG A 192 10.74 0.60 -14.00
CA ARG A 192 11.32 1.43 -12.95
C ARG A 192 11.17 2.89 -13.36
N VAL A 193 10.43 3.65 -12.58
CA VAL A 193 10.20 5.07 -12.83
C VAL A 193 11.32 5.87 -12.17
N GLU A 194 11.93 6.78 -12.93
CA GLU A 194 12.85 7.77 -12.35
C GLU A 194 12.04 8.79 -11.55
N GLY A 195 12.12 8.69 -10.22
CA GLY A 195 11.42 9.56 -9.29
C GLY A 195 10.38 8.86 -8.42
N THR A 196 9.75 9.66 -7.56
CA THR A 196 8.92 9.17 -6.46
C THR A 196 7.45 9.00 -6.82
N SER A 197 7.02 9.38 -8.03
CA SER A 197 5.59 9.40 -8.38
C SER A 197 5.28 8.96 -9.81
N VAL A 198 4.05 8.47 -10.00
CA VAL A 198 3.47 8.11 -11.30
C VAL A 198 2.06 8.68 -11.41
N GLU A 199 1.67 9.09 -12.62
CA GLU A 199 0.29 9.41 -12.94
C GLU A 199 -0.39 8.24 -13.64
N ILE A 200 -1.60 7.90 -13.20
CA ILE A 200 -2.40 6.81 -13.74
C ILE A 200 -3.78 7.34 -14.10
N SER A 201 -4.22 7.03 -15.32
CA SER A 201 -5.56 7.32 -15.82
C SER A 201 -6.32 6.02 -16.06
N ALA A 202 -7.64 6.03 -15.85
CA ALA A 202 -8.49 4.88 -16.10
C ALA A 202 -8.44 4.42 -17.59
N ASP A 203 -8.25 5.39 -18.50
CA ASP A 203 -8.16 5.13 -19.94
C ASP A 203 -6.81 4.52 -20.36
N ASP A 204 -5.76 4.67 -19.52
CA ASP A 204 -4.38 4.22 -19.80
C ASP A 204 -4.00 2.95 -19.03
N LEU A 205 -4.96 2.30 -18.36
CA LEU A 205 -4.70 1.05 -17.65
C LEU A 205 -4.25 -0.03 -18.63
N PRO A 206 -3.13 -0.76 -18.35
CA PRO A 206 -2.60 -1.75 -19.24
C PRO A 206 -3.54 -2.95 -19.39
N ALA A 207 -3.55 -3.58 -20.58
CA ALA A 207 -4.30 -4.82 -20.82
C ALA A 207 -3.70 -6.00 -20.06
N GLU A 208 -2.38 -6.03 -19.94
CA GLU A 208 -1.62 -7.06 -19.22
C GLU A 208 -1.00 -6.46 -17.96
N PRO A 209 -0.93 -7.22 -16.84
CA PRO A 209 -0.34 -6.75 -15.59
C PRO A 209 1.06 -6.16 -15.77
N LYS A 210 1.32 -5.04 -15.09
CA LYS A 210 2.61 -4.36 -15.09
C LYS A 210 3.01 -3.96 -13.68
N VAL A 211 4.26 -4.23 -13.30
CA VAL A 211 4.85 -3.71 -12.08
C VAL A 211 5.46 -2.34 -12.34
N VAL A 212 5.16 -1.38 -11.46
CA VAL A 212 5.73 -0.04 -11.49
C VAL A 212 6.50 0.16 -10.18
N VAL A 213 7.82 0.32 -10.28
CA VAL A 213 8.68 0.55 -9.11
C VAL A 213 9.02 2.02 -9.05
N LEU A 214 8.69 2.65 -7.93
CA LEU A 214 8.99 4.05 -7.63
C LEU A 214 10.23 4.15 -6.75
N GLU A 215 10.90 5.29 -6.81
CA GLU A 215 11.85 5.71 -5.78
C GLU A 215 11.08 6.26 -4.59
N TYR A 216 11.62 6.13 -3.36
CA TYR A 216 11.03 6.77 -2.17
C TYR A 216 11.53 8.21 -2.01
N GLU A 217 10.79 8.99 -1.25
CA GLU A 217 11.11 10.39 -0.95
C GLU A 217 12.29 10.54 0.01
#